data_33d01c39e14d09d4f4cf043bd822ab8d
#
_entry.id   33d01c39e14d09d4f4cf043bd822ab8d
#
_cell.length_a   1.000
_cell.length_b   1.000
_cell.length_c   1.000
_cell.angle_alpha   90.00
_cell.angle_beta   90.00
_cell.angle_gamma   90.00
#
_symmetry.space_group_name_H-M   'P 1'
#
loop_
_entity.id
_entity.type
_entity.pdbx_description
1 polymer ?
#
loop_
_entity_poly.entity_id
_entity_poly.type
_entity_poly.pdbx_seq_one_letter_code
_entity_poly.pdbx_strand_id
1 'polypeptide(L)'
;MRVFGFLLDKCLMAGLFSPHGLFSVCRLAALPSVLAFDLDGTLAPLVPRPADAWLPEDTAARLKALSRLWPLGVITGRAIDDARERLGFTPRYLFGNHGAERADAAASDVLRQRLDPCREHLRRYRPAMQTRWVVLEDKGLSLALHYALAPNLAFTRAWLDELIAPVSDHLHATHGHQLMNITPAHAPDKGDALLEIMHDCGAAKALVVGDDVNDESAFDKAPAGSVTVRIGPSGVATQARFRLPSQAHVDRLLTMLLALRR
;
A
#
# COMPACT_ATOMS: atom_id res chain seq x y z
N MET A 1 -14.85 -0.54 -35.89
CA MET A 1 -13.60 0.22 -35.76
C MET A 1 -13.43 0.96 -34.42
N ARG A 2 -14.20 0.69 -33.34
CA ARG A 2 -14.08 1.34 -32.02
C ARG A 2 -13.54 0.44 -30.88
N VAL A 3 -13.29 -0.84 -31.14
CA VAL A 3 -12.85 -1.81 -30.11
C VAL A 3 -11.31 -1.93 -30.05
N PHE A 4 -10.60 -1.57 -31.11
CA PHE A 4 -9.13 -1.64 -31.16
C PHE A 4 -8.41 -0.46 -30.48
N GLY A 5 -9.06 0.68 -30.30
CA GLY A 5 -8.47 1.84 -29.61
C GLY A 5 -8.35 1.68 -28.11
N PHE A 6 -9.23 0.89 -27.48
CA PHE A 6 -9.28 0.72 -26.03
C PHE A 6 -8.22 -0.24 -25.47
N LEU A 7 -7.67 -1.11 -26.30
CA LEU A 7 -6.64 -2.10 -25.92
C LEU A 7 -5.21 -1.57 -26.08
N LEU A 8 -4.99 -0.58 -26.94
CA LEU A 8 -3.65 0.01 -27.17
C LEU A 8 -3.30 1.09 -26.13
N ASP A 9 -4.27 1.78 -25.52
CA ASP A 9 -4.04 2.78 -24.47
C ASP A 9 -3.65 2.17 -23.11
N LYS A 10 -3.94 0.88 -22.87
CA LYS A 10 -3.51 0.19 -21.64
C LYS A 10 -2.06 -0.30 -21.68
N CYS A 11 -1.39 -0.29 -22.82
CA CYS A 11 -0.04 -0.85 -22.98
C CYS A 11 1.12 0.12 -22.69
N LEU A 12 0.89 1.44 -22.64
CA LEU A 12 1.93 2.44 -22.36
C LEU A 12 1.44 3.45 -21.32
N MET A 13 1.47 3.02 -20.05
CA MET A 13 1.20 3.94 -18.95
C MET A 13 2.21 5.07 -18.97
N ALA A 14 1.72 6.32 -18.98
CA ALA A 14 2.57 7.50 -19.02
C ALA A 14 3.41 7.60 -17.73
N GLY A 15 4.70 7.93 -17.89
CA GLY A 15 5.55 8.28 -16.76
C GLY A 15 5.01 9.52 -16.04
N LEU A 16 5.06 9.56 -14.72
CA LEU A 16 4.59 10.71 -13.94
C LEU A 16 5.31 12.01 -14.31
N PHE A 17 6.59 11.93 -14.66
CA PHE A 17 7.39 13.08 -15.07
C PHE A 17 7.29 13.40 -16.57
N SER A 18 6.36 12.81 -17.30
CA SER A 18 5.98 13.26 -18.65
C SER A 18 5.24 14.60 -18.59
N PRO A 19 5.16 15.37 -19.70
CA PRO A 19 4.38 16.62 -19.74
C PRO A 19 2.94 16.44 -19.24
N HIS A 20 2.28 15.32 -19.59
CA HIS A 20 0.94 15.01 -19.15
C HIS A 20 0.85 14.73 -17.63
N GLY A 21 1.81 13.96 -17.08
CA GLY A 21 1.85 13.68 -15.64
C GLY A 21 2.14 14.95 -14.83
N LEU A 22 3.10 15.75 -15.23
CA LEU A 22 3.43 17.03 -14.60
C LEU A 22 2.22 17.99 -14.61
N PHE A 23 1.54 18.12 -15.76
CA PHE A 23 0.32 18.92 -15.86
C PHE A 23 -0.77 18.43 -14.91
N SER A 24 -0.95 17.10 -14.78
CA SER A 24 -1.93 16.49 -13.87
C SER A 24 -1.62 16.81 -12.40
N VAL A 25 -0.35 16.76 -11.99
CA VAL A 25 0.08 17.13 -10.63
C VAL A 25 -0.12 18.63 -10.37
N CYS A 26 0.23 19.48 -11.33
CA CYS A 26 -0.01 20.94 -11.20
C CYS A 26 -1.51 21.26 -11.05
N ARG A 27 -2.37 20.60 -11.85
CA ARG A 27 -3.83 20.75 -11.70
C ARG A 27 -4.34 20.28 -10.34
N LEU A 28 -3.81 19.15 -9.84
CA LEU A 28 -4.14 18.63 -8.52
C LEU A 28 -3.82 19.67 -7.44
N ALA A 29 -2.64 20.31 -7.54
CA ALA A 29 -2.20 21.32 -6.57
C ALA A 29 -3.13 22.54 -6.47
N ALA A 30 -3.91 22.84 -7.51
CA ALA A 30 -4.88 23.93 -7.54
C ALA A 30 -6.26 23.56 -6.94
N LEU A 31 -6.45 22.30 -6.53
CA LEU A 31 -7.74 21.79 -6.03
C LEU A 31 -7.62 21.41 -4.55
N PRO A 32 -8.75 21.35 -3.81
CA PRO A 32 -8.79 20.67 -2.52
C PRO A 32 -8.41 19.20 -2.71
N SER A 33 -7.20 18.84 -2.28
CA SER A 33 -6.64 17.52 -2.53
C SER A 33 -5.82 17.00 -1.36
N VAL A 34 -5.75 15.68 -1.24
CA VAL A 34 -4.96 14.96 -0.25
C VAL A 34 -3.81 14.23 -0.92
N LEU A 35 -2.70 14.09 -0.20
CA LEU A 35 -1.58 13.24 -0.55
C LEU A 35 -1.69 11.94 0.26
N ALA A 36 -1.76 10.79 -0.41
CA ALA A 36 -1.82 9.48 0.22
C ALA A 36 -0.67 8.61 -0.31
N PHE A 37 0.11 8.05 0.59
CA PHE A 37 1.29 7.25 0.27
C PHE A 37 1.20 5.89 0.98
N ASP A 38 1.59 4.83 0.28
CA ASP A 38 2.02 3.62 0.93
C ASP A 38 3.41 3.82 1.56
N LEU A 39 3.86 2.90 2.42
CA LEU A 39 5.12 2.99 3.13
C LEU A 39 6.21 2.14 2.47
N ASP A 40 6.07 0.81 2.51
CA ASP A 40 7.09 -0.14 2.05
C ASP A 40 7.11 -0.25 0.53
N GLY A 41 8.27 -0.06 -0.10
CA GLY A 41 8.39 -0.02 -1.57
C GLY A 41 8.00 1.32 -2.18
N THR A 42 7.38 2.19 -1.39
CA THR A 42 6.93 3.54 -1.80
C THR A 42 7.78 4.61 -1.12
N LEU A 43 7.58 4.86 0.16
CA LEU A 43 8.36 5.84 0.93
C LEU A 43 9.67 5.25 1.46
N ALA A 44 9.62 4.03 1.96
CA ALA A 44 10.77 3.26 2.41
C ALA A 44 11.16 2.23 1.33
N PRO A 45 12.45 1.89 1.19
CA PRO A 45 12.88 0.86 0.25
C PRO A 45 12.38 -0.52 0.67
N LEU A 46 12.11 -1.40 -0.32
CA LEU A 46 11.90 -2.82 -0.06
C LEU A 46 13.22 -3.46 0.37
N VAL A 47 13.17 -4.18 1.48
CA VAL A 47 14.30 -4.92 2.04
C VAL A 47 13.90 -6.36 2.38
N PRO A 48 14.84 -7.33 2.39
CA PRO A 48 14.50 -8.73 2.63
C PRO A 48 13.89 -9.00 4.02
N ARG A 49 14.23 -8.20 5.01
CA ARG A 49 13.66 -8.28 6.36
C ARG A 49 12.82 -7.04 6.63
N PRO A 50 11.50 -7.18 6.84
CA PRO A 50 10.63 -6.03 7.12
C PRO A 50 11.11 -5.15 8.29
N ALA A 51 11.81 -5.75 9.27
CA ALA A 51 12.40 -5.03 10.40
C ALA A 51 13.49 -4.02 10.00
N ASP A 52 14.15 -4.22 8.86
CA ASP A 52 15.24 -3.36 8.39
C ASP A 52 14.74 -2.22 7.47
N ALA A 53 13.44 -2.17 7.14
CA ALA A 53 12.86 -1.12 6.29
C ALA A 53 12.63 0.15 7.11
N TRP A 54 13.46 1.15 6.89
CA TRP A 54 13.34 2.47 7.52
C TRP A 54 13.14 3.55 6.48
N LEU A 55 12.38 4.58 6.86
CA LEU A 55 12.23 5.77 6.04
C LEU A 55 13.57 6.53 5.98
N PRO A 56 14.13 6.83 4.80
CA PRO A 56 15.32 7.66 4.69
C PRO A 56 15.10 9.05 5.33
N GLU A 57 16.09 9.59 6.04
CA GLU A 57 15.98 10.87 6.75
C GLU A 57 15.51 12.02 5.86
N ASP A 58 16.05 12.11 4.66
CA ASP A 58 15.67 13.11 3.66
C ASP A 58 14.21 12.98 3.22
N THR A 59 13.73 11.75 3.02
CA THR A 59 12.33 11.45 2.69
C THR A 59 11.42 11.82 3.85
N ALA A 60 11.80 11.47 5.08
CA ALA A 60 11.08 11.84 6.30
C ALA A 60 10.96 13.36 6.47
N ALA A 61 12.06 14.11 6.25
CA ALA A 61 12.08 15.56 6.32
C ALA A 61 11.13 16.20 5.29
N ARG A 62 11.14 15.70 4.03
CA ARG A 62 10.24 16.18 2.97
C ARG A 62 8.78 15.88 3.28
N LEU A 63 8.45 14.67 3.75
CA LEU A 63 7.09 14.30 4.14
C LEU A 63 6.58 15.16 5.30
N LYS A 64 7.40 15.38 6.32
CA LYS A 64 7.08 16.27 7.44
C LYS A 64 6.86 17.71 6.99
N ALA A 65 7.61 18.19 6.00
CA ALA A 65 7.37 19.50 5.40
C ALA A 65 6.06 19.54 4.61
N LEU A 66 5.77 18.50 3.81
CA LEU A 66 4.53 18.37 3.03
C LEU A 66 3.30 18.29 3.93
N SER A 67 3.37 17.58 5.07
CA SER A 67 2.25 17.45 6.00
C SER A 67 1.79 18.77 6.63
N ARG A 68 2.61 19.84 6.55
CA ARG A 68 2.25 21.19 6.95
C ARG A 68 1.52 21.99 5.86
N LEU A 69 1.67 21.56 4.61
CA LEU A 69 1.17 22.27 3.43
C LEU A 69 -0.05 21.58 2.82
N TRP A 70 -0.19 20.27 3.06
CA TRP A 70 -1.22 19.42 2.49
C TRP A 70 -1.84 18.53 3.56
N PRO A 71 -3.15 18.19 3.48
CA PRO A 71 -3.63 16.97 4.10
C PRO A 71 -2.79 15.80 3.58
N LEU A 72 -2.15 15.06 4.48
CA LEU A 72 -1.27 13.95 4.14
C LEU A 72 -1.64 12.72 4.96
N GLY A 73 -1.82 11.60 4.26
CA GLY A 73 -2.07 10.29 4.82
C GLY A 73 -1.00 9.27 4.43
N VAL A 74 -0.73 8.34 5.34
CA VAL A 74 0.02 7.12 5.07
C VAL A 74 -0.92 5.94 5.29
N ILE A 75 -1.03 5.06 4.29
CA ILE A 75 -1.89 3.88 4.31
C ILE A 75 -1.01 2.66 4.03
N THR A 76 -0.73 1.86 5.06
CA THR A 76 0.28 0.80 5.00
C THR A 76 -0.28 -0.57 5.41
N GLY A 77 0.37 -1.64 4.96
CA GLY A 77 0.12 -3.00 5.45
C GLY A 77 0.71 -3.30 6.83
N ARG A 78 1.50 -2.38 7.41
CA ARG A 78 2.05 -2.51 8.76
C ARG A 78 0.98 -2.23 9.81
N ALA A 79 1.17 -2.75 11.04
CA ALA A 79 0.43 -2.27 12.19
C ALA A 79 0.80 -0.81 12.50
N ILE A 80 -0.12 -0.06 13.12
CA ILE A 80 0.06 1.38 13.38
C ILE A 80 1.31 1.69 14.18
N ASP A 81 1.60 0.93 15.24
CA ASP A 81 2.75 1.22 16.11
C ASP A 81 4.08 1.01 15.38
N ASP A 82 4.21 -0.05 14.57
CA ASP A 82 5.39 -0.27 13.72
C ASP A 82 5.52 0.83 12.64
N ALA A 83 4.40 1.24 12.04
CA ALA A 83 4.42 2.34 11.06
C ALA A 83 4.85 3.68 11.68
N ARG A 84 4.39 4.01 12.88
CA ARG A 84 4.80 5.23 13.61
C ARG A 84 6.29 5.27 13.89
N GLU A 85 6.85 4.15 14.36
CA GLU A 85 8.28 4.03 14.62
C GLU A 85 9.10 4.31 13.37
N ARG A 86 8.71 3.71 12.24
CA ARG A 86 9.43 3.84 10.97
C ARG A 86 9.34 5.19 10.31
N LEU A 87 8.19 5.86 10.47
CA LEU A 87 8.00 7.21 9.94
C LEU A 87 8.79 8.26 10.69
N GLY A 88 9.06 8.07 12.00
CA GLY A 88 9.72 9.05 12.85
C GLY A 88 8.90 10.33 13.10
N PHE A 89 7.66 10.37 12.63
CA PHE A 89 6.66 11.40 12.91
C PHE A 89 5.26 10.80 12.70
N THR A 90 4.22 11.45 13.25
CA THR A 90 2.84 11.02 13.04
C THR A 90 2.19 11.93 12.00
N PRO A 91 1.86 11.43 10.79
CA PRO A 91 1.07 12.17 9.83
C PRO A 91 -0.35 12.38 10.39
N ARG A 92 -1.08 13.37 9.84
CA ARG A 92 -2.47 13.63 10.27
C ARG A 92 -3.37 12.41 10.09
N TYR A 93 -3.16 11.65 9.04
CA TYR A 93 -3.90 10.42 8.76
C TYR A 93 -2.91 9.26 8.65
N LEU A 94 -3.07 8.27 9.51
CA LEU A 94 -2.27 7.05 9.48
C LEU A 94 -3.20 5.84 9.60
N PHE A 95 -3.17 5.00 8.56
CA PHE A 95 -3.90 3.75 8.49
C PHE A 95 -2.94 2.58 8.37
N GLY A 96 -3.09 1.61 9.24
CA GLY A 96 -2.36 0.34 9.26
C GLY A 96 -3.22 -0.83 8.78
N ASN A 97 -2.62 -2.02 8.79
CA ASN A 97 -3.31 -3.25 8.45
C ASN A 97 -4.11 -3.17 7.13
N HIS A 98 -3.49 -2.55 6.09
CA HIS A 98 -4.09 -2.36 4.76
C HIS A 98 -5.34 -1.45 4.73
N GLY A 99 -5.53 -0.59 5.74
CA GLY A 99 -6.69 0.29 5.85
C GLY A 99 -7.66 -0.10 6.96
N ALA A 100 -7.52 -1.31 7.55
CA ALA A 100 -8.41 -1.82 8.59
C ALA A 100 -8.16 -1.23 9.99
N GLU A 101 -7.05 -0.52 10.17
CA GLU A 101 -6.65 0.10 11.44
C GLU A 101 -6.42 1.59 11.25
N ARG A 102 -7.06 2.42 12.08
CA ARG A 102 -6.88 3.87 12.07
C ARG A 102 -6.19 4.32 13.36
N ALA A 103 -5.22 5.21 13.26
CA ALA A 103 -4.34 5.57 14.37
C ALA A 103 -5.02 6.34 15.52
N ASP A 104 -6.14 6.98 15.26
CA ASP A 104 -6.94 7.76 16.22
C ASP A 104 -8.27 7.07 16.60
N ALA A 105 -8.43 5.79 16.25
CA ALA A 105 -9.61 4.99 16.58
C ALA A 105 -9.23 3.68 17.30
N ALA A 106 -10.16 3.11 18.04
CA ALA A 106 -9.97 1.79 18.64
C ALA A 106 -9.95 0.69 17.57
N ALA A 107 -9.02 -0.25 17.69
CA ALA A 107 -8.97 -1.40 16.81
C ALA A 107 -10.22 -2.27 16.94
N SER A 108 -10.72 -2.78 15.82
CA SER A 108 -11.94 -3.60 15.79
C SER A 108 -11.71 -5.01 16.37
N ASP A 109 -12.30 -5.29 17.52
CA ASP A 109 -12.27 -6.65 18.11
C ASP A 109 -12.96 -7.68 17.22
N VAL A 110 -13.99 -7.28 16.47
CA VAL A 110 -14.69 -8.16 15.52
C VAL A 110 -13.75 -8.61 14.40
N LEU A 111 -12.96 -7.68 13.81
CA LEU A 111 -11.98 -8.05 12.80
C LEU A 111 -10.87 -8.92 13.37
N ARG A 112 -10.43 -8.64 14.59
CA ARG A 112 -9.41 -9.43 15.29
C ARG A 112 -9.87 -10.87 15.48
N GLN A 113 -11.10 -11.07 15.99
CA GLN A 113 -11.68 -12.38 16.25
C GLN A 113 -11.90 -13.20 14.98
N ARG A 114 -12.20 -12.57 13.84
CA ARG A 114 -12.34 -13.25 12.55
C ARG A 114 -11.06 -13.95 12.09
N LEU A 115 -9.89 -13.54 12.59
CA LEU A 115 -8.60 -14.16 12.28
C LEU A 115 -8.27 -15.36 13.20
N ASP A 116 -8.99 -15.55 14.31
CA ASP A 116 -8.65 -16.57 15.30
C ASP A 116 -8.67 -18.02 14.75
N PRO A 117 -9.62 -18.41 13.88
CA PRO A 117 -9.56 -19.73 13.24
C PRO A 117 -8.30 -19.92 12.39
N CYS A 118 -7.87 -18.88 11.68
CA CYS A 118 -6.66 -18.90 10.88
C CYS A 118 -5.39 -18.98 11.77
N ARG A 119 -5.35 -18.21 12.87
CA ARG A 119 -4.25 -18.27 13.85
C ARG A 119 -4.10 -19.67 14.41
N GLU A 120 -5.20 -20.29 14.81
CA GLU A 120 -5.18 -21.65 15.35
C GLU A 120 -4.74 -22.69 14.30
N HIS A 121 -5.22 -22.54 13.05
CA HIS A 121 -4.79 -23.38 11.95
C HIS A 121 -3.28 -23.25 11.70
N LEU A 122 -2.76 -22.04 11.54
CA LEU A 122 -1.34 -21.77 11.28
C LEU A 122 -0.44 -22.25 12.42
N ARG A 123 -0.91 -22.20 13.67
CA ARG A 123 -0.16 -22.72 14.83
C ARG A 123 0.17 -24.20 14.68
N ARG A 124 -0.75 -25.00 14.13
CA ARG A 124 -0.55 -26.46 13.89
C ARG A 124 0.50 -26.71 12.80
N TYR A 125 0.62 -25.80 11.84
CA TYR A 125 1.57 -25.92 10.72
C TYR A 125 2.91 -25.20 10.97
N ARG A 126 3.13 -24.68 12.18
CA ARG A 126 4.38 -23.96 12.52
C ARG A 126 5.66 -24.74 12.19
N PRO A 127 5.79 -26.05 12.47
CA PRO A 127 6.98 -26.82 12.07
C PRO A 127 7.16 -26.89 10.56
N ALA A 128 6.08 -27.06 9.80
CA ALA A 128 6.10 -27.11 8.34
C ALA A 128 6.44 -25.76 7.71
N MET A 129 6.02 -24.65 8.31
CA MET A 129 6.43 -23.30 7.91
C MET A 129 7.93 -23.08 8.14
N GLN A 130 8.45 -23.48 9.29
CA GLN A 130 9.87 -23.34 9.60
C GLN A 130 10.78 -24.08 8.61
N THR A 131 10.43 -25.31 8.23
CA THR A 131 11.21 -26.10 7.24
C THR A 131 11.15 -25.48 5.83
N ARG A 132 10.23 -24.59 5.55
CA ARG A 132 10.05 -23.88 4.27
C ARG A 132 10.50 -22.42 4.33
N TRP A 133 11.12 -22.02 5.44
CA TRP A 133 11.58 -20.64 5.66
C TRP A 133 10.44 -19.61 5.56
N VAL A 134 9.23 -20.02 6.03
CA VAL A 134 8.08 -19.13 6.13
C VAL A 134 7.99 -18.59 7.54
N VAL A 135 7.89 -17.27 7.65
CA VAL A 135 7.74 -16.55 8.92
C VAL A 135 6.32 -15.96 9.01
N LEU A 136 5.60 -16.34 10.06
CA LEU A 136 4.30 -15.73 10.38
C LEU A 136 4.53 -14.46 11.20
N GLU A 137 3.97 -13.36 10.72
CA GLU A 137 3.80 -12.10 11.44
C GLU A 137 2.31 -11.88 11.73
N ASP A 138 1.95 -11.74 13.01
CA ASP A 138 0.59 -11.40 13.45
C ASP A 138 0.54 -9.91 13.79
N LYS A 139 -0.19 -9.13 12.99
CA LYS A 139 -0.35 -7.68 13.12
C LYS A 139 -1.65 -7.30 13.85
N GLY A 140 -2.33 -8.27 14.46
CA GLY A 140 -3.59 -8.06 15.16
C GLY A 140 -4.81 -8.07 14.26
N LEU A 141 -4.90 -7.21 13.27
CA LEU A 141 -6.02 -7.10 12.32
C LEU A 141 -5.71 -7.71 10.94
N SER A 142 -4.48 -8.16 10.73
CA SER A 142 -4.05 -8.95 9.57
C SER A 142 -2.94 -9.92 9.97
N LEU A 143 -2.70 -10.93 9.12
CA LEU A 143 -1.56 -11.84 9.24
C LEU A 143 -0.72 -11.72 7.98
N ALA A 144 0.60 -11.88 8.10
CA ALA A 144 1.49 -11.97 6.95
C ALA A 144 2.36 -13.22 7.04
N LEU A 145 2.45 -13.96 5.95
CA LEU A 145 3.33 -15.13 5.78
C LEU A 145 4.47 -14.72 4.86
N HIS A 146 5.61 -14.37 5.45
CA HIS A 146 6.81 -13.97 4.71
C HIS A 146 7.57 -15.18 4.23
N TYR A 147 7.89 -15.24 2.92
CA TYR A 147 8.64 -16.35 2.32
C TYR A 147 9.77 -15.89 1.40
N ALA A 148 10.25 -14.65 1.57
CA ALA A 148 11.34 -14.09 0.78
C ALA A 148 12.65 -14.91 0.83
N LEU A 149 12.87 -15.60 1.93
CA LEU A 149 14.06 -16.45 2.14
C LEU A 149 13.84 -17.91 1.76
N ALA A 150 12.66 -18.28 1.25
CA ALA A 150 12.37 -19.66 0.88
C ALA A 150 13.24 -20.11 -0.30
N PRO A 151 13.80 -21.34 -0.27
CA PRO A 151 14.67 -21.86 -1.34
C PRO A 151 13.98 -21.96 -2.71
N ASN A 152 12.64 -22.16 -2.72
CA ASN A 152 11.82 -22.20 -3.93
C ASN A 152 10.54 -21.39 -3.73
N LEU A 153 10.56 -20.15 -4.21
CA LEU A 153 9.46 -19.21 -4.02
C LEU A 153 8.15 -19.70 -4.66
N ALA A 154 8.21 -20.27 -5.88
CA ALA A 154 7.01 -20.73 -6.59
C ALA A 154 6.35 -21.92 -5.86
N PHE A 155 7.13 -22.88 -5.42
CA PHE A 155 6.64 -24.02 -4.65
C PHE A 155 6.08 -23.58 -3.29
N THR A 156 6.77 -22.67 -2.59
CA THR A 156 6.32 -22.17 -1.29
C THR A 156 5.02 -21.38 -1.44
N ARG A 157 4.89 -20.58 -2.49
CA ARG A 157 3.65 -19.85 -2.81
C ARG A 157 2.48 -20.80 -3.01
N ALA A 158 2.62 -21.81 -3.87
CA ALA A 158 1.57 -22.81 -4.11
C ALA A 158 1.19 -23.57 -2.82
N TRP A 159 2.20 -23.93 -2.01
CA TRP A 159 1.96 -24.57 -0.72
C TRP A 159 1.20 -23.66 0.26
N LEU A 160 1.45 -22.35 0.27
CA LEU A 160 0.71 -21.38 1.10
C LEU A 160 -0.74 -21.26 0.65
N ASP A 161 -1.01 -21.30 -0.65
CA ASP A 161 -2.40 -21.31 -1.16
C ASP A 161 -3.16 -22.54 -0.66
N GLU A 162 -2.55 -23.73 -0.71
CA GLU A 162 -3.11 -24.97 -0.18
C GLU A 162 -3.26 -24.93 1.35
N LEU A 163 -2.30 -24.34 2.05
CA LEU A 163 -2.33 -24.22 3.51
C LEU A 163 -3.52 -23.36 3.98
N ILE A 164 -3.82 -22.26 3.30
CA ILE A 164 -4.87 -21.33 3.72
C ILE A 164 -6.26 -21.75 3.23
N ALA A 165 -6.38 -22.53 2.16
CA ALA A 165 -7.64 -22.94 1.56
C ALA A 165 -8.68 -23.47 2.58
N PRO A 166 -8.33 -24.32 3.60
CA PRO A 166 -9.31 -24.84 4.56
C PRO A 166 -9.91 -23.80 5.50
N VAL A 167 -9.33 -22.59 5.60
CA VAL A 167 -9.75 -21.53 6.53
C VAL A 167 -10.09 -20.23 5.80
N SER A 168 -10.24 -20.28 4.47
CA SER A 168 -10.39 -19.10 3.62
C SER A 168 -11.79 -18.51 3.56
N ASP A 169 -12.85 -19.22 3.99
CA ASP A 169 -14.26 -18.84 3.78
C ASP A 169 -14.62 -17.42 4.24
N HIS A 170 -13.92 -16.90 5.24
CA HIS A 170 -14.15 -15.56 5.79
C HIS A 170 -12.89 -14.68 5.74
N LEU A 171 -11.92 -15.05 4.92
CA LEU A 171 -10.64 -14.39 4.79
C LEU A 171 -10.38 -13.99 3.34
N HIS A 172 -9.59 -12.96 3.17
CA HIS A 172 -9.03 -12.54 1.91
C HIS A 172 -7.52 -12.74 1.96
N ALA A 173 -6.98 -13.65 1.13
CA ALA A 173 -5.56 -13.90 1.01
C ALA A 173 -5.02 -13.29 -0.29
N THR A 174 -4.01 -12.46 -0.19
CA THR A 174 -3.42 -11.74 -1.33
C THR A 174 -1.90 -11.90 -1.32
N HIS A 175 -1.32 -12.32 -2.45
CA HIS A 175 0.12 -12.32 -2.62
C HIS A 175 0.65 -10.94 -2.98
N GLY A 176 1.52 -10.41 -2.12
CA GLY A 176 2.35 -9.25 -2.39
C GLY A 176 3.78 -9.66 -2.78
N HIS A 177 4.74 -8.77 -2.55
CA HIS A 177 6.15 -9.02 -2.87
C HIS A 177 6.77 -10.05 -1.90
N GLN A 178 6.75 -11.34 -2.29
CA GLN A 178 7.30 -12.48 -1.53
C GLN A 178 6.69 -12.67 -0.13
N LEU A 179 5.44 -12.28 0.02
CA LEU A 179 4.63 -12.50 1.20
C LEU A 179 3.18 -12.80 0.80
N MET A 180 2.43 -13.45 1.67
CA MET A 180 0.99 -13.58 1.58
C MET A 180 0.36 -12.78 2.72
N ASN A 181 -0.46 -11.78 2.39
CA ASN A 181 -1.29 -11.07 3.35
C ASN A 181 -2.62 -11.77 3.52
N ILE A 182 -3.09 -11.89 4.75
CA ILE A 182 -4.37 -12.48 5.12
C ILE A 182 -5.13 -11.46 5.96
N THR A 183 -6.29 -11.03 5.46
CA THR A 183 -7.19 -10.09 6.12
C THR A 183 -8.57 -10.71 6.27
N PRO A 184 -9.39 -10.28 7.24
CA PRO A 184 -10.79 -10.66 7.27
C PRO A 184 -11.51 -10.24 5.99
N ALA A 185 -12.38 -11.10 5.47
CA ALA A 185 -13.26 -10.71 4.36
C ALA A 185 -14.09 -9.48 4.77
N HIS A 186 -14.28 -8.54 3.85
CA HIS A 186 -14.97 -7.28 4.08
C HIS A 186 -14.31 -6.36 5.13
N ALA A 187 -13.05 -6.59 5.51
CA ALA A 187 -12.30 -5.57 6.22
C ALA A 187 -12.07 -4.36 5.30
N PRO A 188 -12.05 -3.14 5.86
CA PRO A 188 -11.66 -1.96 5.08
C PRO A 188 -10.31 -2.17 4.39
N ASP A 189 -10.21 -1.74 3.14
CA ASP A 189 -8.98 -1.80 2.33
C ASP A 189 -8.33 -0.41 2.19
N LYS A 190 -7.21 -0.32 1.45
CA LYS A 190 -6.51 0.96 1.24
C LYS A 190 -7.37 2.00 0.51
N GLY A 191 -8.29 1.55 -0.33
CA GLY A 191 -9.23 2.43 -1.02
C GLY A 191 -10.30 2.98 -0.08
N ASP A 192 -10.80 2.18 0.87
CA ASP A 192 -11.73 2.66 1.90
C ASP A 192 -11.06 3.69 2.80
N ALA A 193 -9.82 3.41 3.25
CA ALA A 193 -9.01 4.36 4.01
C ALA A 193 -8.78 5.68 3.24
N LEU A 194 -8.51 5.62 1.93
CA LEU A 194 -8.38 6.80 1.09
C LEU A 194 -9.67 7.63 1.08
N LEU A 195 -10.81 7.00 0.87
CA LEU A 195 -12.11 7.69 0.84
C LEU A 195 -12.44 8.32 2.20
N GLU A 196 -12.11 7.64 3.30
CA GLU A 196 -12.28 8.17 4.65
C GLU A 196 -11.40 9.41 4.88
N ILE A 197 -10.13 9.37 4.50
CA ILE A 197 -9.23 10.54 4.57
C ILE A 197 -9.78 11.70 3.75
N MET A 198 -10.25 11.44 2.53
CA MET A 198 -10.81 12.47 1.65
C MET A 198 -12.05 13.10 2.23
N HIS A 199 -12.93 12.30 2.82
CA HIS A 199 -14.11 12.77 3.54
C HIS A 199 -13.72 13.69 4.69
N ASP A 200 -12.83 13.26 5.56
CA ASP A 200 -12.40 13.97 6.77
C ASP A 200 -11.72 15.31 6.49
N CYS A 201 -10.99 15.41 5.38
CA CYS A 201 -10.31 16.66 5.00
C CYS A 201 -11.06 17.50 3.96
N GLY A 202 -12.21 17.04 3.48
CA GLY A 202 -12.98 17.71 2.42
C GLY A 202 -12.26 17.73 1.08
N ALA A 203 -11.37 16.77 0.80
CA ALA A 203 -10.62 16.71 -0.44
C ALA A 203 -11.48 16.17 -1.58
N ALA A 204 -11.50 16.90 -2.70
CA ALA A 204 -12.20 16.46 -3.91
C ALA A 204 -11.35 15.53 -4.79
N LYS A 205 -10.03 15.56 -4.63
CA LYS A 205 -9.06 14.79 -5.41
C LYS A 205 -7.95 14.26 -4.51
N ALA A 206 -7.22 13.24 -5.02
CA ALA A 206 -6.09 12.66 -4.32
C ALA A 206 -4.87 12.50 -5.24
N LEU A 207 -3.68 12.62 -4.68
CA LEU A 207 -2.48 11.97 -5.20
C LEU A 207 -2.28 10.71 -4.38
N VAL A 208 -2.27 9.56 -5.05
CA VAL A 208 -2.08 8.24 -4.41
C VAL A 208 -0.86 7.59 -5.00
N VAL A 209 0.07 7.16 -4.17
CA VAL A 209 1.33 6.52 -4.58
C VAL A 209 1.48 5.19 -3.87
N GLY A 210 1.72 4.12 -4.62
CA GLY A 210 1.92 2.76 -4.11
C GLY A 210 2.71 1.89 -5.09
N ASP A 211 3.15 0.71 -4.65
CA ASP A 211 3.98 -0.20 -5.45
C ASP A 211 3.43 -1.63 -5.54
N ASP A 212 2.48 -1.99 -4.68
CA ASP A 212 2.00 -3.38 -4.57
C ASP A 212 0.54 -3.56 -5.05
N VAL A 213 0.11 -4.80 -5.13
CA VAL A 213 -1.26 -5.18 -5.48
C VAL A 213 -2.29 -4.64 -4.49
N ASN A 214 -1.92 -4.48 -3.24
CA ASN A 214 -2.80 -3.92 -2.20
C ASN A 214 -3.12 -2.43 -2.40
N ASP A 215 -2.34 -1.72 -3.23
CA ASP A 215 -2.59 -0.31 -3.57
C ASP A 215 -3.63 -0.15 -4.68
N GLU A 216 -3.93 -1.22 -5.43
CA GLU A 216 -4.86 -1.18 -6.55
C GLU A 216 -6.27 -0.74 -6.13
N SER A 217 -6.71 -1.11 -4.92
CA SER A 217 -8.01 -0.65 -4.40
C SER A 217 -8.04 0.88 -4.20
N ALA A 218 -6.92 1.48 -3.78
CA ALA A 218 -6.83 2.93 -3.64
C ALA A 218 -6.72 3.63 -5.00
N PHE A 219 -6.10 3.00 -6.00
CA PHE A 219 -6.07 3.53 -7.36
C PHE A 219 -7.46 3.49 -8.03
N ASP A 220 -8.20 2.39 -7.83
CA ASP A 220 -9.54 2.19 -8.40
C ASP A 220 -10.58 3.12 -7.76
N LYS A 221 -10.58 3.23 -6.41
CA LYS A 221 -11.54 4.07 -5.67
C LYS A 221 -11.23 5.57 -5.72
N ALA A 222 -10.04 5.97 -6.17
CA ALA A 222 -9.69 7.39 -6.29
C ALA A 222 -10.60 8.11 -7.29
N PRO A 223 -11.21 9.25 -6.93
CA PRO A 223 -12.13 9.98 -7.81
C PRO A 223 -11.50 10.37 -9.15
N ALA A 224 -12.30 10.36 -10.22
CA ALA A 224 -11.86 10.76 -11.55
C ALA A 224 -11.14 12.12 -11.54
N GLY A 225 -9.97 12.21 -12.16
CA GLY A 225 -9.10 13.40 -12.15
C GLY A 225 -8.10 13.42 -10.98
N SER A 226 -8.09 12.45 -10.09
CA SER A 226 -7.00 12.19 -9.16
C SER A 226 -5.73 11.74 -9.90
N VAL A 227 -4.59 11.84 -9.23
CA VAL A 227 -3.29 11.39 -9.72
C VAL A 227 -2.91 10.12 -8.98
N THR A 228 -3.05 8.96 -9.63
CA THR A 228 -2.68 7.66 -9.08
C THR A 228 -1.38 7.19 -9.74
N VAL A 229 -0.44 6.74 -8.93
CA VAL A 229 0.94 6.48 -9.34
C VAL A 229 1.39 5.12 -8.83
N ARG A 230 1.66 4.20 -9.76
CA ARG A 230 2.31 2.95 -9.43
C ARG A 230 3.82 3.07 -9.52
N ILE A 231 4.52 2.59 -8.51
CA ILE A 231 5.98 2.43 -8.52
C ILE A 231 6.32 1.02 -9.02
N GLY A 232 7.31 0.92 -9.90
CA GLY A 232 7.83 -0.36 -10.36
C GLY A 232 7.96 -0.47 -11.88
N PRO A 233 8.35 -1.67 -12.39
CA PRO A 233 8.65 -1.88 -13.81
C PRO A 233 7.41 -1.73 -14.69
N SER A 234 7.64 -1.44 -15.97
CA SER A 234 6.59 -1.44 -17.00
C SER A 234 6.07 -2.86 -17.23
N GLY A 235 4.80 -2.98 -17.67
CA GLY A 235 4.19 -4.27 -18.01
C GLY A 235 3.40 -4.95 -16.89
N VAL A 236 3.45 -4.44 -15.66
CA VAL A 236 2.55 -4.89 -14.59
C VAL A 236 1.19 -4.24 -14.77
N ALA A 237 0.12 -5.06 -14.77
CA ALA A 237 -1.25 -4.56 -14.83
C ALA A 237 -1.58 -3.73 -13.58
N THR A 238 -2.23 -2.56 -13.77
CA THR A 238 -2.58 -1.66 -12.67
C THR A 238 -3.71 -0.72 -13.07
N GLN A 239 -4.47 -0.23 -12.08
CA GLN A 239 -5.46 0.82 -12.20
C GLN A 239 -4.84 2.23 -12.06
N ALA A 240 -3.57 2.34 -11.69
CA ALA A 240 -2.88 3.62 -11.61
C ALA A 240 -2.81 4.29 -13.00
N ARG A 241 -2.91 5.63 -13.02
CA ARG A 241 -2.85 6.43 -14.27
C ARG A 241 -1.43 6.72 -14.71
N PHE A 242 -0.50 6.78 -13.76
CA PHE A 242 0.90 7.13 -13.97
C PHE A 242 1.82 6.12 -13.31
N ARG A 243 3.07 6.15 -13.73
CA ARG A 243 4.12 5.27 -13.22
C ARG A 243 5.37 6.06 -12.83
N LEU A 244 6.00 5.61 -11.74
CA LEU A 244 7.40 5.91 -11.42
C LEU A 244 8.22 4.62 -11.61
N PRO A 245 9.40 4.68 -12.26
CA PRO A 245 10.18 3.49 -12.56
C PRO A 245 10.66 2.73 -11.32
N SER A 246 10.93 3.44 -10.22
CA SER A 246 11.39 2.86 -8.97
C SER A 246 11.15 3.81 -7.79
N GLN A 247 11.26 3.29 -6.58
CA GLN A 247 11.16 4.02 -5.31
C GLN A 247 12.13 5.23 -5.25
N ALA A 248 13.33 5.12 -5.81
CA ALA A 248 14.30 6.22 -5.86
C ALA A 248 13.79 7.51 -6.53
N HIS A 249 12.70 7.44 -7.30
CA HIS A 249 12.07 8.62 -7.91
C HIS A 249 11.10 9.36 -7.00
N VAL A 250 10.76 8.80 -5.84
CA VAL A 250 9.79 9.37 -4.90
C VAL A 250 10.30 10.70 -4.33
N ASP A 251 11.56 10.80 -3.99
CA ASP A 251 12.14 12.05 -3.47
C ASP A 251 12.02 13.22 -4.45
N ARG A 252 12.14 12.94 -5.76
CA ARG A 252 11.89 13.94 -6.80
C ARG A 252 10.41 14.37 -6.81
N LEU A 253 9.49 13.44 -6.64
CA LEU A 253 8.05 13.75 -6.53
C LEU A 253 7.78 14.63 -5.30
N LEU A 254 8.29 14.25 -4.12
CA LEU A 254 8.13 15.02 -2.88
C LEU A 254 8.69 16.43 -3.00
N THR A 255 9.88 16.57 -3.62
CA THR A 255 10.51 17.86 -3.88
C THR A 255 9.65 18.74 -4.79
N MET A 256 9.10 18.16 -5.85
CA MET A 256 8.18 18.86 -6.76
C MET A 256 6.91 19.32 -6.04
N LEU A 257 6.29 18.47 -5.22
CA LEU A 257 5.09 18.82 -4.45
C LEU A 257 5.35 19.96 -3.47
N LEU A 258 6.52 19.99 -2.82
CA LEU A 258 6.95 21.09 -1.96
C LEU A 258 7.09 22.42 -2.73
N ALA A 259 7.58 22.36 -3.98
CA ALA A 259 7.74 23.54 -4.80
C ALA A 259 6.40 24.14 -5.28
N LEU A 260 5.34 23.32 -5.39
CA LEU A 260 4.02 23.74 -5.86
C LEU A 260 3.20 24.50 -4.80
N ARG A 261 3.60 24.49 -3.54
CA ARG A 261 2.89 25.11 -2.40
C ARG A 261 3.75 26.15 -1.65
N ARG A 262 4.93 26.47 -2.18
CA ARG A 262 5.74 27.62 -1.74
C ARG A 262 5.29 28.88 -2.47
#